data_b1de1d6b0770238653adbf9430ba04b9
#
_entry.id   b1de1d6b0770238653adbf9430ba04b9
#
_cell.length_a   1.000
_cell.length_b   1.000
_cell.length_c   1.000
_cell.angle_alpha   90.00
_cell.angle_beta   90.00
_cell.angle_gamma   90.00
#
_symmetry.space_group_name_H-M   'P 1'
#
loop_
_entity.id
_entity.type
_entity.pdbx_description
1 polymer ?
#
loop_
_entity_poly.entity_id
_entity_poly.type
_entity_poly.pdbx_seq_one_letter_code
_entity_poly.pdbx_strand_id
1 'polypeptide(L)'
;MATFWRSRSTLHLPITLSVVLMVLNATLMVCWIVLLAQTTGYGALITGTVVFAVILAGLSFYMVLMIKEVRLNQRQANFVDSVTHELKSPIASLKLYLETLQLRPVTEEQRGRFYETMGTELERLDHLITQLLEVGRLDAIGDKAESEDIPLDSLLRRCAEGACAHHKREEPQTIHYEMQPAIIHARPIVMETIFRNLIDNAIKYGDETPKVEIKVRVTDRGRVITTVADNGLGVPPELRKRIFGMFFRGGSELTRRQKGTGLGLYIVHTLVRQSKGRIAVHDRPGQPGSIFEVDLPGRAG
;
A
#
# COMPACT_ATOMS: atom_id res chain seq x y z
N MET A 1 0.67 -17.35 24.39
CA MET A 1 0.81 -15.96 24.91
C MET A 1 2.23 -15.55 25.31
N ALA A 2 3.12 -16.47 25.67
CA ALA A 2 4.49 -16.14 26.15
C ALA A 2 5.51 -15.76 25.05
N THR A 3 5.29 -16.08 23.78
CA THR A 3 6.21 -15.79 22.67
C THR A 3 6.09 -14.37 22.11
N PHE A 4 4.97 -13.71 22.33
CA PHE A 4 4.70 -12.35 21.81
C PHE A 4 5.47 -11.24 22.55
N TRP A 5 5.77 -11.44 23.83
CA TRP A 5 6.52 -10.46 24.65
C TRP A 5 8.02 -10.47 24.39
N ARG A 6 8.58 -11.59 23.95
CA ARG A 6 10.03 -11.74 23.72
C ARG A 6 10.51 -11.00 22.45
N SER A 7 9.64 -10.79 21.46
CA SER A 7 9.98 -10.14 20.20
C SER A 7 10.13 -8.60 20.30
N ARG A 8 9.39 -7.94 21.20
CA ARG A 8 9.47 -6.47 21.36
C ARG A 8 10.75 -6.00 22.07
N SER A 9 11.24 -6.74 23.08
CA SER A 9 12.42 -6.34 23.83
C SER A 9 13.72 -6.46 23.04
N THR A 10 13.83 -7.45 22.14
CA THR A 10 15.03 -7.65 21.32
C THR A 10 15.16 -6.63 20.18
N LEU A 11 14.06 -6.04 19.73
CA LEU A 11 14.05 -5.07 18.66
C LEU A 11 14.55 -3.67 19.10
N HIS A 12 14.34 -3.32 20.37
CA HIS A 12 14.76 -2.02 20.90
C HIS A 12 16.22 -2.03 21.40
N LEU A 13 16.77 -3.20 21.68
CA LEU A 13 18.11 -3.35 22.25
C LEU A 13 19.22 -2.73 21.37
N PRO A 14 19.29 -2.95 20.05
CA PRO A 14 20.32 -2.33 19.23
C PRO A 14 20.16 -0.80 19.12
N ILE A 15 18.93 -0.29 19.13
CA ILE A 15 18.67 1.15 19.10
C ILE A 15 19.11 1.79 20.42
N THR A 16 18.72 1.21 21.55
CA THR A 16 19.12 1.72 22.88
C THR A 16 20.63 1.66 23.07
N LEU A 17 21.28 0.59 22.61
CA LEU A 17 22.74 0.46 22.65
C LEU A 17 23.43 1.54 21.81
N SER A 18 22.94 1.81 20.61
CA SER A 18 23.48 2.87 19.75
C SER A 18 23.34 4.25 20.39
N VAL A 19 22.19 4.54 21.01
CA VAL A 19 21.99 5.81 21.74
C VAL A 19 22.94 5.94 22.92
N VAL A 20 23.12 4.89 23.72
CA VAL A 20 24.07 4.88 24.85
C VAL A 20 25.49 5.11 24.36
N LEU A 21 25.91 4.45 23.27
CA LEU A 21 27.24 4.63 22.70
C LEU A 21 27.46 6.05 22.16
N MET A 22 26.43 6.66 21.55
CA MET A 22 26.48 8.04 21.07
C MET A 22 26.66 9.04 22.24
N VAL A 23 25.88 8.85 23.32
CA VAL A 23 25.99 9.70 24.53
C VAL A 23 27.35 9.54 25.16
N LEU A 24 27.84 8.31 25.29
CA LEU A 24 29.18 8.02 25.84
C LEU A 24 30.28 8.68 24.99
N ASN A 25 30.22 8.54 23.68
CA ASN A 25 31.15 9.17 22.73
C ASN A 25 31.14 10.70 22.85
N ALA A 26 29.97 11.32 22.93
CA ALA A 26 29.84 12.76 23.12
C ALA A 26 30.42 13.23 24.45
N THR A 27 30.17 12.48 25.51
CA THR A 27 30.73 12.77 26.85
C THR A 27 32.28 12.68 26.85
N LEU A 28 32.82 11.62 26.23
CA LEU A 28 34.28 11.44 26.12
C LEU A 28 34.91 12.55 25.27
N MET A 29 34.22 13.00 24.19
CA MET A 29 34.69 14.13 23.39
C MET A 29 34.77 15.42 24.19
N VAL A 30 33.76 15.73 25.00
CA VAL A 30 33.75 16.91 25.86
C VAL A 30 34.88 16.81 26.90
N CYS A 31 35.04 15.66 27.59
CA CYS A 31 36.12 15.44 28.51
C CYS A 31 37.51 15.61 27.87
N TRP A 32 37.68 15.09 26.64
CA TRP A 32 38.92 15.25 25.86
C TRP A 32 39.24 16.71 25.58
N ILE A 33 38.25 17.48 25.13
CA ILE A 33 38.41 18.92 24.85
C ILE A 33 38.76 19.69 26.11
N VAL A 34 38.07 19.43 27.21
CA VAL A 34 38.33 20.14 28.49
C VAL A 34 39.72 19.82 29.03
N LEU A 35 40.15 18.54 28.96
CA LEU A 35 41.45 18.09 29.49
C LEU A 35 42.63 18.63 28.71
N LEU A 36 42.53 18.73 27.37
CA LEU A 36 43.62 19.20 26.51
C LEU A 36 43.55 20.71 26.22
N ALA A 37 42.45 21.41 26.51
CA ALA A 37 42.34 22.85 26.30
C ALA A 37 43.41 23.67 27.10
N GLN A 38 43.94 23.11 28.18
CA GLN A 38 44.95 23.74 29.03
C GLN A 38 46.40 23.36 28.64
N THR A 39 46.57 22.48 27.63
CA THR A 39 47.89 22.03 27.18
C THR A 39 48.27 22.76 25.89
N THR A 40 49.58 22.99 25.68
CA THR A 40 50.09 23.71 24.52
C THR A 40 50.12 22.89 23.20
N GLY A 41 49.58 21.68 23.24
CA GLY A 41 49.59 20.74 22.13
C GLY A 41 48.32 20.75 21.24
N TYR A 42 48.07 21.80 20.44
CA TYR A 42 46.90 21.92 19.55
C TYR A 42 46.72 20.74 18.56
N GLY A 43 47.83 20.07 18.18
CA GLY A 43 47.76 18.95 17.25
C GLY A 43 47.00 17.75 17.82
N ALA A 44 47.26 17.38 19.08
CA ALA A 44 46.55 16.26 19.76
C ALA A 44 45.07 16.59 19.96
N LEU A 45 44.74 17.84 20.32
CA LEU A 45 43.39 18.29 20.51
C LEU A 45 42.56 18.19 19.22
N ILE A 46 43.11 18.70 18.09
CA ILE A 46 42.44 18.66 16.78
C ILE A 46 42.26 17.21 16.32
N THR A 47 43.30 16.37 16.39
CA THR A 47 43.25 14.97 15.93
C THR A 47 42.24 14.18 16.72
N GLY A 48 42.22 14.28 18.05
CA GLY A 48 41.24 13.56 18.86
C GLY A 48 39.82 14.02 18.66
N THR A 49 39.57 15.35 18.49
CA THR A 49 38.26 15.88 18.23
C THR A 49 37.73 15.38 16.87
N VAL A 50 38.58 15.34 15.85
CA VAL A 50 38.22 14.79 14.52
C VAL A 50 37.87 13.30 14.61
N VAL A 51 38.66 12.52 15.36
CA VAL A 51 38.36 11.08 15.58
C VAL A 51 37.00 10.88 16.26
N PHE A 52 36.71 11.62 17.32
CA PHE A 52 35.41 11.52 17.99
C PHE A 52 34.24 11.94 17.07
N ALA A 53 34.44 12.99 16.25
CA ALA A 53 33.44 13.42 15.29
C ALA A 53 33.15 12.36 14.21
N VAL A 54 34.19 11.69 13.70
CA VAL A 54 34.06 10.60 12.72
C VAL A 54 33.34 9.40 13.34
N ILE A 55 33.66 9.02 14.58
CA ILE A 55 32.97 7.94 15.30
C ILE A 55 31.48 8.30 15.49
N LEU A 56 31.19 9.54 15.89
CA LEU A 56 29.80 10.00 16.09
C LEU A 56 29.00 9.96 14.77
N ALA A 57 29.62 10.40 13.66
CA ALA A 57 29.02 10.30 12.33
C ALA A 57 28.73 8.84 11.92
N GLY A 58 29.69 7.92 12.18
CA GLY A 58 29.54 6.50 11.92
C GLY A 58 28.42 5.86 12.76
N LEU A 59 28.34 6.17 14.04
CA LEU A 59 27.26 5.71 14.93
C LEU A 59 25.88 6.25 14.48
N SER A 60 25.81 7.51 14.08
CA SER A 60 24.59 8.12 13.57
C SER A 60 24.11 7.44 12.28
N PHE A 61 25.01 7.19 11.36
CA PHE A 61 24.73 6.46 10.12
C PHE A 61 24.26 5.03 10.40
N TYR A 62 24.96 4.32 11.28
CA TYR A 62 24.55 2.97 11.72
C TYR A 62 23.14 2.96 12.32
N MET A 63 22.83 3.93 13.18
CA MET A 63 21.50 4.06 13.79
C MET A 63 20.41 4.25 12.74
N VAL A 64 20.65 5.07 11.69
CA VAL A 64 19.70 5.25 10.58
C VAL A 64 19.44 3.94 9.84
N LEU A 65 20.51 3.15 9.58
CA LEU A 65 20.37 1.84 8.92
C LEU A 65 19.55 0.88 9.78
N MET A 66 19.86 0.80 11.09
CA MET A 66 19.13 -0.06 12.03
C MET A 66 17.64 0.31 12.13
N ILE A 67 17.31 1.61 12.17
CA ILE A 67 15.90 2.05 12.18
C ILE A 67 15.19 1.62 10.89
N LYS A 68 15.85 1.71 9.74
CA LYS A 68 15.29 1.24 8.46
C LYS A 68 15.03 -0.26 8.49
N GLU A 69 15.96 -1.05 8.96
CA GLU A 69 15.84 -2.51 9.06
C GLU A 69 14.73 -2.93 10.03
N VAL A 70 14.68 -2.33 11.21
CA VAL A 70 13.61 -2.57 12.19
C VAL A 70 12.23 -2.26 11.60
N ARG A 71 12.10 -1.13 10.89
CA ARG A 71 10.84 -0.76 10.22
C ARG A 71 10.45 -1.75 9.12
N LEU A 72 11.43 -2.25 8.37
CA LEU A 72 11.19 -3.26 7.32
C LEU A 72 10.70 -4.57 7.96
N ASN A 73 11.39 -5.06 8.98
CA ASN A 73 11.01 -6.28 9.70
C ASN A 73 9.62 -6.17 10.35
N GLN A 74 9.29 -5.00 10.93
CA GLN A 74 7.95 -4.74 11.48
C GLN A 74 6.87 -4.77 10.40
N ARG A 75 7.15 -4.19 9.22
CA ARG A 75 6.21 -4.23 8.08
C ARG A 75 5.99 -5.66 7.61
N GLN A 76 7.06 -6.47 7.51
CA GLN A 76 6.95 -7.88 7.13
C GLN A 76 6.16 -8.69 8.17
N ALA A 77 6.43 -8.51 9.46
CA ALA A 77 5.67 -9.18 10.51
C ALA A 77 4.19 -8.80 10.50
N ASN A 78 3.87 -7.50 10.41
CA ASN A 78 2.49 -7.03 10.31
C ASN A 78 1.80 -7.55 9.04
N PHE A 79 2.53 -7.69 7.93
CA PHE A 79 2.02 -8.29 6.71
C PHE A 79 1.60 -9.75 6.94
N VAL A 80 2.50 -10.57 7.48
CA VAL A 80 2.21 -11.99 7.75
C VAL A 80 1.04 -12.16 8.72
N ASP A 81 0.99 -11.37 9.79
CA ASP A 81 -0.11 -11.41 10.76
C ASP A 81 -1.44 -11.05 10.13
N SER A 82 -1.47 -9.98 9.32
CA SER A 82 -2.70 -9.54 8.65
C SER A 82 -3.16 -10.53 7.59
N VAL A 83 -2.25 -11.09 6.78
CA VAL A 83 -2.57 -12.15 5.81
C VAL A 83 -3.16 -13.37 6.52
N THR A 84 -2.51 -13.80 7.59
CA THR A 84 -2.97 -14.95 8.38
C THR A 84 -4.38 -14.72 8.92
N HIS A 85 -4.65 -13.52 9.42
CA HIS A 85 -5.97 -13.17 9.95
C HIS A 85 -7.05 -13.14 8.85
N GLU A 86 -6.75 -12.52 7.68
CA GLU A 86 -7.68 -12.43 6.56
C GLU A 86 -7.94 -13.78 5.87
N LEU A 87 -6.99 -14.71 5.90
CA LEU A 87 -7.19 -16.08 5.43
C LEU A 87 -7.97 -16.95 6.43
N LYS A 88 -7.73 -16.75 7.74
CA LYS A 88 -8.36 -17.58 8.78
C LYS A 88 -9.87 -17.39 8.84
N SER A 89 -10.38 -16.19 8.60
CA SER A 89 -11.80 -15.88 8.65
C SER A 89 -12.65 -16.68 7.64
N PRO A 90 -12.38 -16.61 6.31
CA PRO A 90 -13.13 -17.40 5.33
C PRO A 90 -12.95 -18.91 5.51
N ILE A 91 -11.75 -19.38 5.90
CA ILE A 91 -11.50 -20.79 6.18
C ILE A 91 -12.37 -21.27 7.36
N ALA A 92 -12.48 -20.47 8.42
CA ALA A 92 -13.33 -20.80 9.57
C ALA A 92 -14.82 -20.84 9.19
N SER A 93 -15.27 -19.91 8.33
CA SER A 93 -16.63 -19.90 7.78
C SER A 93 -16.91 -21.14 6.95
N LEU A 94 -16.04 -21.49 6.01
CA LEU A 94 -16.13 -22.70 5.19
C LEU A 94 -16.21 -23.97 6.06
N LYS A 95 -15.34 -24.06 7.07
CA LYS A 95 -15.31 -25.19 7.99
C LYS A 95 -16.63 -25.32 8.77
N LEU A 96 -17.17 -24.21 9.27
CA LEU A 96 -18.43 -24.18 10.01
C LEU A 96 -19.60 -24.67 9.14
N TYR A 97 -19.72 -24.21 7.89
CA TYR A 97 -20.77 -24.65 6.99
C TYR A 97 -20.62 -26.13 6.64
N LEU A 98 -19.39 -26.60 6.38
CA LEU A 98 -19.12 -27.99 6.10
C LEU A 98 -19.49 -28.89 7.28
N GLU A 99 -19.05 -28.54 8.50
CA GLU A 99 -19.41 -29.28 9.73
C GLU A 99 -20.92 -29.28 9.97
N THR A 100 -21.60 -28.16 9.70
CA THR A 100 -23.06 -28.08 9.83
C THR A 100 -23.77 -29.03 8.87
N LEU A 101 -23.33 -29.10 7.61
CA LEU A 101 -23.85 -30.00 6.59
C LEU A 101 -23.63 -31.49 6.93
N GLN A 102 -22.52 -31.81 7.63
CA GLN A 102 -22.18 -33.18 8.02
C GLN A 102 -22.92 -33.64 9.29
N LEU A 103 -23.12 -32.75 10.25
CA LEU A 103 -23.58 -33.11 11.60
C LEU A 103 -25.07 -32.89 11.82
N ARG A 104 -25.76 -32.15 10.95
CA ARG A 104 -27.18 -31.79 11.14
C ARG A 104 -27.99 -32.02 9.86
N PRO A 105 -29.21 -32.53 9.97
CA PRO A 105 -30.16 -32.51 8.87
C PRO A 105 -30.50 -31.04 8.54
N VAL A 106 -30.31 -30.65 7.30
CA VAL A 106 -30.63 -29.31 6.78
C VAL A 106 -31.66 -29.44 5.66
N THR A 107 -32.53 -28.44 5.52
CA THR A 107 -33.47 -28.38 4.39
C THR A 107 -32.71 -28.12 3.08
N GLU A 108 -33.30 -28.47 1.93
CA GLU A 108 -32.70 -28.22 0.62
C GLU A 108 -32.42 -26.71 0.38
N GLU A 109 -33.32 -25.86 0.87
CA GLU A 109 -33.13 -24.41 0.78
C GLU A 109 -31.94 -23.93 1.62
N GLN A 110 -31.76 -24.47 2.84
CA GLN A 110 -30.59 -24.15 3.68
C GLN A 110 -29.29 -24.67 3.04
N ARG A 111 -29.33 -25.89 2.46
CA ARG A 111 -28.21 -26.50 1.76
C ARG A 111 -27.75 -25.63 0.58
N GLY A 112 -28.71 -25.17 -0.24
CA GLY A 112 -28.42 -24.26 -1.35
C GLY A 112 -27.75 -22.97 -0.89
N ARG A 113 -28.29 -22.33 0.17
CA ARG A 113 -27.68 -21.10 0.74
C ARG A 113 -26.28 -21.34 1.30
N PHE A 114 -26.03 -22.49 1.92
CA PHE A 114 -24.69 -22.82 2.43
C PHE A 114 -23.69 -23.00 1.29
N TYR A 115 -24.05 -23.70 0.22
CA TYR A 115 -23.19 -23.84 -0.96
C TYR A 115 -22.89 -22.50 -1.63
N GLU A 116 -23.88 -21.62 -1.78
CA GLU A 116 -23.70 -20.27 -2.32
C GLU A 116 -22.73 -19.44 -1.47
N THR A 117 -22.91 -19.48 -0.14
CA THR A 117 -22.01 -18.77 0.79
C THR A 117 -20.59 -19.35 0.74
N MET A 118 -20.45 -20.67 0.71
CA MET A 118 -19.14 -21.32 0.59
C MET A 118 -18.45 -20.97 -0.73
N GLY A 119 -19.20 -20.94 -1.84
CA GLY A 119 -18.70 -20.47 -3.13
C GLY A 119 -18.16 -19.04 -3.07
N THR A 120 -18.94 -18.14 -2.45
CA THR A 120 -18.50 -16.74 -2.26
C THR A 120 -17.24 -16.61 -1.40
N GLU A 121 -17.09 -17.41 -0.36
CA GLU A 121 -15.87 -17.37 0.48
C GLU A 121 -14.65 -17.99 -0.24
N LEU A 122 -14.84 -18.97 -1.12
CA LEU A 122 -13.80 -19.52 -1.99
C LEU A 122 -13.31 -18.49 -3.01
N GLU A 123 -14.23 -17.80 -3.69
CA GLU A 123 -13.89 -16.70 -4.62
C GLU A 123 -13.11 -15.58 -3.89
N ARG A 124 -13.51 -15.27 -2.66
CA ARG A 124 -12.78 -14.31 -1.82
C ARG A 124 -11.36 -14.77 -1.50
N LEU A 125 -11.16 -16.05 -1.19
CA LEU A 125 -9.83 -16.63 -0.94
C LEU A 125 -8.96 -16.58 -2.19
N ASP A 126 -9.49 -16.93 -3.34
CA ASP A 126 -8.78 -16.90 -4.62
C ASP A 126 -8.31 -15.46 -4.95
N HIS A 127 -9.20 -14.49 -4.77
CA HIS A 127 -8.87 -13.06 -4.94
C HIS A 127 -7.78 -12.60 -3.97
N LEU A 128 -7.83 -13.01 -2.70
CA LEU A 128 -6.79 -12.73 -1.70
C LEU A 128 -5.44 -13.31 -2.13
N ILE A 129 -5.41 -14.58 -2.55
CA ILE A 129 -4.19 -15.26 -3.00
C ILE A 129 -3.61 -14.54 -4.21
N THR A 130 -4.44 -14.18 -5.18
CA THR A 130 -4.01 -13.43 -6.37
C THR A 130 -3.37 -12.09 -5.99
N GLN A 131 -3.99 -11.32 -5.09
CA GLN A 131 -3.42 -10.05 -4.61
C GLN A 131 -2.11 -10.25 -3.83
N LEU A 132 -1.99 -11.31 -3.05
CA LEU A 132 -0.75 -11.64 -2.35
C LEU A 132 0.38 -12.02 -3.30
N LEU A 133 0.07 -12.77 -4.35
CA LEU A 133 1.03 -13.08 -5.42
C LEU A 133 1.43 -11.82 -6.20
N GLU A 134 0.51 -10.90 -6.45
CA GLU A 134 0.83 -9.58 -7.02
C GLU A 134 1.81 -8.81 -6.13
N VAL A 135 1.56 -8.72 -4.81
CA VAL A 135 2.49 -8.08 -3.85
C VAL A 135 3.86 -8.78 -3.86
N GLY A 136 3.90 -10.11 -3.79
CA GLY A 136 5.16 -10.86 -3.82
C GLY A 136 5.93 -10.72 -5.14
N ARG A 137 5.22 -10.61 -6.25
CA ARG A 137 5.82 -10.33 -7.57
C ARG A 137 6.36 -8.90 -7.67
N LEU A 138 5.79 -7.93 -6.95
CA LEU A 138 6.29 -6.54 -6.96
C LEU A 138 7.76 -6.45 -6.52
N ASP A 139 8.16 -7.27 -5.53
CA ASP A 139 9.54 -7.34 -5.07
C ASP A 139 10.45 -8.13 -6.04
N ALA A 140 9.88 -9.11 -6.78
CA ALA A 140 10.62 -10.00 -7.67
C ALA A 140 10.67 -9.51 -9.15
N ILE A 141 9.65 -8.74 -9.60
CA ILE A 141 9.56 -8.21 -10.97
C ILE A 141 10.52 -7.01 -11.17
N GLY A 142 11.28 -6.62 -10.14
CA GLY A 142 12.16 -5.44 -10.14
C GLY A 142 13.00 -5.25 -11.42
N ASP A 143 13.41 -6.32 -12.15
CA ASP A 143 14.43 -6.19 -13.19
C ASP A 143 14.17 -6.88 -14.55
N LYS A 144 13.09 -7.65 -14.75
CA LYS A 144 13.00 -8.53 -15.94
C LYS A 144 11.93 -8.20 -16.97
N ALA A 145 10.92 -7.37 -16.67
CA ALA A 145 9.92 -6.98 -17.65
C ALA A 145 10.33 -5.67 -18.33
N GLU A 146 10.42 -5.67 -19.66
CA GLU A 146 10.75 -4.49 -20.45
C GLU A 146 9.64 -3.44 -20.32
N SER A 147 10.05 -2.17 -20.23
CA SER A 147 9.13 -1.03 -20.31
C SER A 147 8.88 -0.70 -21.77
N GLU A 148 7.64 -0.39 -22.08
CA GLU A 148 7.21 0.02 -23.43
C GLU A 148 6.34 1.27 -23.36
N ASP A 149 6.12 1.87 -24.51
CA ASP A 149 5.25 3.02 -24.68
C ASP A 149 3.78 2.55 -24.69
N ILE A 150 3.03 2.95 -23.68
CA ILE A 150 1.66 2.51 -23.46
C ILE A 150 0.70 3.66 -23.77
N PRO A 151 -0.17 3.52 -24.79
CA PRO A 151 -1.30 4.43 -25.00
C PRO A 151 -2.29 4.30 -23.82
N LEU A 152 -2.41 5.36 -23.04
CA LEU A 152 -3.14 5.29 -21.77
C LEU A 152 -4.65 5.18 -21.93
N ASP A 153 -5.20 5.76 -23.00
CA ASP A 153 -6.62 5.67 -23.33
C ASP A 153 -7.09 4.23 -23.55
N SER A 154 -6.37 3.46 -24.35
CA SER A 154 -6.68 2.06 -24.61
C SER A 154 -6.51 1.18 -23.38
N LEU A 155 -5.49 1.44 -22.55
CA LEU A 155 -5.29 0.75 -21.30
C LEU A 155 -6.45 0.99 -20.33
N LEU A 156 -6.84 2.25 -20.11
CA LEU A 156 -7.92 2.62 -19.20
C LEU A 156 -9.25 2.02 -19.60
N ARG A 157 -9.56 1.99 -20.91
CA ARG A 157 -10.78 1.33 -21.41
C ARG A 157 -10.78 -0.17 -21.12
N ARG A 158 -9.70 -0.90 -21.41
CA ARG A 158 -9.60 -2.33 -21.07
C ARG A 158 -9.77 -2.57 -19.57
N CYS A 159 -9.16 -1.74 -18.72
CA CYS A 159 -9.32 -1.85 -17.27
C CYS A 159 -10.77 -1.61 -16.84
N ALA A 160 -11.45 -0.62 -17.45
CA ALA A 160 -12.83 -0.29 -17.16
C ALA A 160 -13.80 -1.39 -17.60
N GLU A 161 -13.65 -1.91 -18.81
CA GLU A 161 -14.41 -3.05 -19.33
C GLU A 161 -14.29 -4.26 -18.39
N GLY A 162 -13.06 -4.61 -18.00
CA GLY A 162 -12.80 -5.72 -17.07
C GLY A 162 -13.43 -5.50 -15.69
N ALA A 163 -13.36 -4.30 -15.14
CA ALA A 163 -13.96 -3.96 -13.86
C ALA A 163 -15.51 -3.98 -13.93
N CYS A 164 -16.09 -3.42 -14.99
CA CYS A 164 -17.54 -3.46 -15.21
C CYS A 164 -18.06 -4.90 -15.35
N ALA A 165 -17.37 -5.74 -16.12
CA ALA A 165 -17.72 -7.16 -16.27
C ALA A 165 -17.67 -7.88 -14.92
N HIS A 166 -16.64 -7.63 -14.11
CA HIS A 166 -16.51 -8.22 -12.76
C HIS A 166 -17.67 -7.83 -11.83
N HIS A 167 -18.10 -6.58 -11.87
CA HIS A 167 -19.22 -6.09 -11.05
C HIS A 167 -20.60 -6.26 -11.71
N LYS A 168 -20.69 -6.93 -12.86
CA LYS A 168 -21.94 -7.11 -13.64
C LYS A 168 -22.64 -5.78 -13.93
N ARG A 169 -21.89 -4.78 -14.35
CA ARG A 169 -22.33 -3.43 -14.72
C ARG A 169 -22.13 -3.18 -16.19
N GLU A 170 -22.95 -2.33 -16.78
CA GLU A 170 -22.79 -1.86 -18.16
C GLU A 170 -21.83 -0.67 -18.20
N GLU A 171 -20.74 -0.78 -18.96
CA GLU A 171 -19.68 0.23 -19.00
C GLU A 171 -20.19 1.61 -19.44
N PRO A 172 -20.99 1.77 -20.52
CA PRO A 172 -21.44 3.08 -20.99
C PRO A 172 -22.31 3.84 -19.98
N GLN A 173 -22.99 3.12 -19.07
CA GLN A 173 -23.83 3.71 -18.02
C GLN A 173 -23.05 4.03 -16.76
N THR A 174 -21.92 3.36 -16.56
CA THR A 174 -21.12 3.40 -15.33
C THR A 174 -19.89 4.31 -15.45
N ILE A 175 -19.24 4.34 -16.62
CA ILE A 175 -17.97 5.04 -16.84
C ILE A 175 -18.12 6.21 -17.80
N HIS A 176 -17.66 7.38 -17.39
CA HIS A 176 -17.54 8.56 -18.24
C HIS A 176 -16.07 8.90 -18.48
N TYR A 177 -15.70 9.16 -19.73
CA TYR A 177 -14.32 9.44 -20.15
C TYR A 177 -14.14 10.88 -20.61
N GLU A 178 -13.10 11.53 -20.09
CA GLU A 178 -12.58 12.82 -20.58
C GLU A 178 -11.05 12.69 -20.68
N MET A 179 -10.56 12.16 -21.80
CA MET A 179 -9.18 11.77 -21.94
C MET A 179 -8.48 12.52 -23.06
N GLN A 180 -7.36 13.18 -22.73
CA GLN A 180 -6.38 13.62 -23.71
C GLN A 180 -5.50 12.44 -24.12
N PRO A 181 -5.10 12.32 -25.42
CA PRO A 181 -4.13 11.30 -25.83
C PRO A 181 -2.83 11.43 -25.03
N ALA A 182 -2.42 10.33 -24.40
CA ALA A 182 -1.26 10.30 -23.54
C ALA A 182 -0.51 8.97 -23.64
N ILE A 183 0.82 9.04 -23.59
CA ILE A 183 1.72 7.88 -23.60
C ILE A 183 2.54 7.88 -22.33
N ILE A 184 2.59 6.73 -21.65
CA ILE A 184 3.45 6.48 -20.51
C ILE A 184 4.45 5.39 -20.86
N HIS A 185 5.74 5.66 -20.65
CA HIS A 185 6.78 4.64 -20.80
C HIS A 185 6.93 3.85 -19.49
N ALA A 186 6.34 2.66 -19.47
CA ALA A 186 6.25 1.83 -18.25
C ALA A 186 6.03 0.35 -18.61
N ARG A 187 6.03 -0.50 -17.58
CA ARG A 187 5.65 -1.90 -17.72
C ARG A 187 4.11 -2.03 -17.79
N PRO A 188 3.55 -2.67 -18.82
CA PRO A 188 2.10 -2.79 -19.00
C PRO A 188 1.37 -3.36 -17.80
N ILE A 189 1.88 -4.46 -17.25
CA ILE A 189 1.28 -5.13 -16.09
C ILE A 189 1.19 -4.22 -14.85
N VAL A 190 2.17 -3.32 -14.67
CA VAL A 190 2.18 -2.37 -13.55
C VAL A 190 1.07 -1.32 -13.74
N MET A 191 0.95 -0.77 -14.95
CA MET A 191 -0.07 0.23 -15.25
C MET A 191 -1.47 -0.38 -15.19
N GLU A 192 -1.65 -1.57 -15.74
CA GLU A 192 -2.90 -2.31 -15.65
C GLU A 192 -3.30 -2.58 -14.21
N THR A 193 -2.38 -3.03 -13.37
CA THR A 193 -2.63 -3.28 -11.93
C THR A 193 -3.05 -1.99 -11.21
N ILE A 194 -2.38 -0.85 -11.49
CA ILE A 194 -2.73 0.44 -10.88
C ILE A 194 -4.17 0.83 -11.24
N PHE A 195 -4.46 0.91 -12.53
CA PHE A 195 -5.74 1.47 -12.97
C PHE A 195 -6.91 0.52 -12.77
N ARG A 196 -6.72 -0.79 -12.91
CA ARG A 196 -7.73 -1.79 -12.57
C ARG A 196 -8.15 -1.69 -11.10
N ASN A 197 -7.19 -1.61 -10.17
CA ASN A 197 -7.50 -1.46 -8.74
C ASN A 197 -8.23 -0.15 -8.42
N LEU A 198 -7.89 0.96 -9.08
CA LEU A 198 -8.57 2.23 -8.85
C LEU A 198 -9.99 2.23 -9.40
N ILE A 199 -10.20 1.70 -10.61
CA ILE A 199 -11.51 1.64 -11.25
C ILE A 199 -12.41 0.64 -10.53
N ASP A 200 -11.88 -0.53 -10.15
CA ASP A 200 -12.60 -1.52 -9.34
C ASP A 200 -13.07 -0.92 -8.01
N ASN A 201 -12.20 -0.19 -7.32
CA ASN A 201 -12.55 0.52 -6.10
C ASN A 201 -13.64 1.59 -6.35
N ALA A 202 -13.55 2.36 -7.43
CA ALA A 202 -14.53 3.40 -7.74
C ALA A 202 -15.94 2.83 -8.01
N ILE A 203 -16.04 1.67 -8.68
CA ILE A 203 -17.31 0.96 -8.90
C ILE A 203 -17.83 0.37 -7.57
N LYS A 204 -16.94 -0.26 -6.83
CA LYS A 204 -17.27 -0.97 -5.59
C LYS A 204 -17.73 -0.06 -4.46
N TYR A 205 -17.10 1.09 -4.30
CA TYR A 205 -17.40 2.08 -3.24
C TYR A 205 -18.31 3.20 -3.72
N GLY A 206 -18.71 3.18 -4.99
CA GLY A 206 -19.75 4.04 -5.53
C GLY A 206 -21.12 3.76 -4.87
N ASP A 207 -22.08 4.61 -5.19
CA ASP A 207 -23.47 4.49 -4.74
C ASP A 207 -24.16 3.25 -5.38
N GLU A 208 -25.44 3.03 -5.11
CA GLU A 208 -26.26 1.93 -5.71
C GLU A 208 -26.17 1.92 -7.25
N THR A 209 -26.11 3.12 -7.85
CA THR A 209 -25.79 3.34 -9.27
C THR A 209 -24.41 3.99 -9.37
N PRO A 210 -23.33 3.20 -9.43
CA PRO A 210 -21.98 3.75 -9.46
C PRO A 210 -21.75 4.55 -10.74
N LYS A 211 -21.21 5.76 -10.57
CA LYS A 211 -20.79 6.65 -11.66
C LYS A 211 -19.32 6.98 -11.47
N VAL A 212 -18.52 6.51 -12.39
CA VAL A 212 -17.07 6.70 -12.37
C VAL A 212 -16.66 7.63 -13.50
N GLU A 213 -15.91 8.66 -13.20
CA GLU A 213 -15.38 9.59 -14.18
C GLU A 213 -13.86 9.43 -14.27
N ILE A 214 -13.37 9.16 -15.49
CA ILE A 214 -11.95 8.97 -15.77
C ILE A 214 -11.47 10.14 -16.63
N LYS A 215 -10.54 10.96 -16.09
CA LYS A 215 -9.94 12.06 -16.84
C LYS A 215 -8.43 11.84 -16.98
N VAL A 216 -7.92 12.18 -18.16
CA VAL A 216 -6.49 12.19 -18.44
C VAL A 216 -6.09 13.57 -18.97
N ARG A 217 -5.10 14.16 -18.35
CA ARG A 217 -4.49 15.43 -18.77
C ARG A 217 -2.98 15.30 -18.87
N VAL A 218 -2.41 15.88 -19.90
CA VAL A 218 -0.97 15.98 -20.07
C VAL A 218 -0.52 17.39 -19.70
N THR A 219 0.53 17.49 -18.90
CA THR A 219 1.11 18.77 -18.51
C THR A 219 2.36 19.10 -19.31
N ASP A 220 2.67 20.39 -19.48
CA ASP A 220 3.86 20.86 -20.20
C ASP A 220 5.19 20.39 -19.59
N ARG A 221 5.13 19.83 -18.38
CA ARG A 221 6.32 19.33 -17.64
C ARG A 221 6.61 17.84 -17.89
N GLY A 222 6.04 17.24 -18.90
CA GLY A 222 6.22 15.80 -19.17
C GLY A 222 5.57 14.90 -18.11
N ARG A 223 4.41 15.33 -17.58
CA ARG A 223 3.62 14.56 -16.62
C ARG A 223 2.23 14.28 -17.17
N VAL A 224 1.74 13.10 -16.88
CA VAL A 224 0.36 12.68 -17.18
C VAL A 224 -0.39 12.54 -15.86
N ILE A 225 -1.46 13.31 -15.72
CA ILE A 225 -2.33 13.29 -14.56
C ILE A 225 -3.60 12.53 -14.94
N THR A 226 -3.83 11.40 -14.29
CA THR A 226 -5.04 10.59 -14.43
C THR A 226 -5.87 10.70 -13.18
N THR A 227 -7.14 11.05 -13.31
CA THR A 227 -8.07 11.06 -12.17
C THR A 227 -9.16 10.01 -12.38
N VAL A 228 -9.46 9.28 -11.33
CA VAL A 228 -10.60 8.35 -11.24
C VAL A 228 -11.49 8.87 -10.12
N ALA A 229 -12.67 9.38 -10.48
CA ALA A 229 -13.63 9.93 -9.53
C ALA A 229 -14.83 8.98 -9.39
N ASP A 230 -15.27 8.76 -8.15
CA ASP A 230 -16.48 8.00 -7.82
C ASP A 230 -17.59 8.90 -7.28
N ASN A 231 -18.80 8.35 -7.16
CA ASN A 231 -19.95 8.99 -6.53
C ASN A 231 -20.32 8.35 -5.18
N GLY A 232 -19.35 7.77 -4.49
CA GLY A 232 -19.56 7.12 -3.21
C GLY A 232 -19.60 8.08 -2.03
N LEU A 233 -19.36 7.55 -0.82
CA LEU A 233 -19.39 8.35 0.43
C LEU A 233 -18.18 9.28 0.60
N GLY A 234 -17.16 9.13 -0.25
CA GLY A 234 -15.91 9.87 -0.12
C GLY A 234 -14.98 9.35 0.97
N VAL A 235 -13.78 9.94 1.04
CA VAL A 235 -12.74 9.58 2.03
C VAL A 235 -12.51 10.74 2.98
N PRO A 236 -12.81 10.59 4.29
CA PRO A 236 -12.56 11.61 5.30
C PRO A 236 -11.10 12.10 5.31
N PRO A 237 -10.84 13.40 5.50
CA PRO A 237 -9.49 13.98 5.43
C PRO A 237 -8.46 13.27 6.31
N GLU A 238 -8.84 12.85 7.51
CA GLU A 238 -8.01 12.16 8.49
C GLU A 238 -7.61 10.74 8.04
N LEU A 239 -8.37 10.12 7.13
CA LEU A 239 -8.11 8.79 6.61
C LEU A 239 -7.32 8.78 5.30
N ARG A 240 -7.21 9.91 4.57
CA ARG A 240 -6.60 9.99 3.23
C ARG A 240 -5.16 9.46 3.15
N LYS A 241 -4.37 9.63 4.21
CA LYS A 241 -3.03 9.04 4.27
C LYS A 241 -3.06 7.56 4.68
N ARG A 242 -4.06 7.18 5.47
CA ARG A 242 -4.16 5.82 6.04
C ARG A 242 -4.74 4.80 5.07
N ILE A 243 -5.59 5.22 4.12
CA ILE A 243 -6.19 4.30 3.12
C ILE A 243 -5.16 3.62 2.23
N PHE A 244 -3.96 4.19 2.09
CA PHE A 244 -2.83 3.58 1.39
C PHE A 244 -2.00 2.62 2.26
N GLY A 245 -2.38 2.46 3.52
CA GLY A 245 -1.78 1.48 4.42
C GLY A 245 -2.23 0.06 4.07
N MET A 246 -1.33 -0.88 4.28
CA MET A 246 -1.60 -2.30 4.05
C MET A 246 -2.75 -2.78 4.96
N PHE A 247 -3.73 -3.51 4.39
CA PHE A 247 -4.93 -4.03 5.07
C PHE A 247 -5.79 -2.96 5.77
N PHE A 248 -5.61 -1.70 5.41
CA PHE A 248 -6.43 -0.64 5.98
C PHE A 248 -7.85 -0.72 5.39
N ARG A 249 -8.84 -0.76 6.28
CA ARG A 249 -10.27 -0.67 5.95
C ARG A 249 -10.88 0.45 6.77
N GLY A 250 -11.60 1.35 6.12
CA GLY A 250 -12.26 2.48 6.79
C GLY A 250 -13.20 1.99 7.91
N GLY A 251 -13.23 2.72 9.04
CA GLY A 251 -13.85 2.27 10.29
C GLY A 251 -15.39 2.37 10.39
N SER A 252 -16.13 2.74 9.33
CA SER A 252 -17.59 2.80 9.39
C SER A 252 -18.22 1.43 9.15
N GLU A 253 -19.35 1.13 9.84
CA GLU A 253 -20.10 -0.13 9.63
C GLU A 253 -20.56 -0.31 8.17
N LEU A 254 -20.82 0.78 7.45
CA LEU A 254 -21.19 0.79 6.03
C LEU A 254 -20.04 0.33 5.12
N THR A 255 -18.80 0.75 5.41
CA THR A 255 -17.59 0.29 4.69
C THR A 255 -17.18 -1.15 5.06
N ARG A 256 -17.58 -1.65 6.24
CA ARG A 256 -17.39 -3.06 6.62
C ARG A 256 -18.27 -4.03 5.83
N ARG A 257 -19.44 -3.59 5.36
CA ARG A 257 -20.34 -4.41 4.52
C ARG A 257 -19.79 -4.68 3.12
N GLN A 258 -18.91 -3.82 2.61
CA GLN A 258 -18.27 -4.04 1.31
C GLN A 258 -17.05 -4.96 1.46
N LYS A 259 -17.10 -6.12 0.80
CA LYS A 259 -16.06 -7.14 0.81
C LYS A 259 -14.77 -6.57 0.21
N GLY A 260 -13.64 -6.60 0.93
CA GLY A 260 -12.35 -6.15 0.40
C GLY A 260 -11.21 -6.44 1.35
N THR A 261 -10.03 -6.67 0.79
CA THR A 261 -8.83 -7.10 1.50
C THR A 261 -8.04 -5.95 2.12
N GLY A 262 -8.28 -4.70 1.65
CA GLY A 262 -7.47 -3.54 2.04
C GLY A 262 -6.07 -3.53 1.44
N LEU A 263 -5.78 -4.38 0.43
CA LEU A 263 -4.49 -4.45 -0.26
C LEU A 263 -4.44 -3.59 -1.53
N GLY A 264 -5.55 -3.42 -2.24
CA GLY A 264 -5.58 -2.78 -3.55
C GLY A 264 -4.94 -1.38 -3.57
N LEU A 265 -5.35 -0.48 -2.67
CA LEU A 265 -4.77 0.87 -2.60
C LEU A 265 -3.31 0.88 -2.12
N TYR A 266 -2.89 -0.05 -1.29
CA TYR A 266 -1.49 -0.23 -0.91
C TYR A 266 -0.64 -0.64 -2.12
N ILE A 267 -1.12 -1.58 -2.94
CA ILE A 267 -0.46 -2.00 -4.19
C ILE A 267 -0.34 -0.80 -5.12
N VAL A 268 -1.42 -0.07 -5.35
CA VAL A 268 -1.43 1.14 -6.18
C VAL A 268 -0.40 2.15 -5.71
N HIS A 269 -0.39 2.49 -4.42
CA HIS A 269 0.57 3.44 -3.85
C HIS A 269 2.02 2.99 -4.05
N THR A 270 2.30 1.70 -3.85
CA THR A 270 3.64 1.13 -4.00
C THR A 270 4.10 1.20 -5.46
N LEU A 271 3.26 0.76 -6.40
CA LEU A 271 3.55 0.75 -7.84
C LEU A 271 3.70 2.15 -8.43
N VAL A 272 2.83 3.08 -8.05
CA VAL A 272 2.93 4.49 -8.48
C VAL A 272 4.26 5.09 -8.02
N ARG A 273 4.67 4.82 -6.77
CA ARG A 273 5.97 5.28 -6.25
C ARG A 273 7.17 4.66 -6.98
N GLN A 274 7.12 3.37 -7.27
CA GLN A 274 8.15 2.68 -8.06
C GLN A 274 8.25 3.26 -9.48
N SER A 275 7.12 3.68 -10.05
CA SER A 275 7.05 4.35 -11.36
C SER A 275 7.38 5.86 -11.30
N LYS A 276 8.03 6.34 -10.22
CA LYS A 276 8.41 7.76 -10.01
C LYS A 276 7.21 8.71 -10.06
N GLY A 277 6.03 8.20 -9.69
CA GLY A 277 4.77 8.92 -9.65
C GLY A 277 4.36 9.35 -8.24
N ARG A 278 3.18 9.96 -8.19
CA ARG A 278 2.48 10.33 -6.95
C ARG A 278 1.01 9.93 -7.07
N ILE A 279 0.42 9.56 -5.93
CA ILE A 279 -1.03 9.35 -5.82
C ILE A 279 -1.55 10.19 -4.67
N ALA A 280 -2.69 10.80 -4.88
CA ALA A 280 -3.43 11.57 -3.88
C ALA A 280 -4.93 11.25 -3.96
N VAL A 281 -5.67 11.61 -2.90
CA VAL A 281 -7.13 11.52 -2.88
C VAL A 281 -7.70 12.85 -2.44
N HIS A 282 -8.72 13.32 -3.16
CA HIS A 282 -9.40 14.60 -2.98
C HIS A 282 -10.90 14.39 -2.87
N ASP A 283 -11.62 15.39 -2.32
CA ASP A 283 -13.06 15.43 -2.38
C ASP A 283 -13.52 15.76 -3.80
N ARG A 284 -14.68 15.25 -4.16
CA ARG A 284 -15.35 15.62 -5.41
C ARG A 284 -16.04 16.98 -5.21
N PRO A 285 -15.71 18.04 -5.97
CA PRO A 285 -16.30 19.35 -5.79
C PRO A 285 -17.82 19.34 -5.99
N GLY A 286 -18.57 19.79 -4.99
CA GLY A 286 -20.03 19.96 -5.08
C GLY A 286 -20.86 18.68 -5.12
N GLN A 287 -20.25 17.51 -4.98
CA GLN A 287 -20.92 16.20 -5.03
C GLN A 287 -20.27 15.24 -4.02
N PRO A 288 -21.01 14.23 -3.52
CA PRO A 288 -20.39 13.17 -2.74
C PRO A 288 -19.43 12.34 -3.62
N GLY A 289 -18.42 11.75 -3.01
CA GLY A 289 -17.44 10.88 -3.68
C GLY A 289 -16.00 11.29 -3.45
N SER A 290 -15.10 10.52 -4.03
CA SER A 290 -13.67 10.75 -4.00
C SER A 290 -13.08 10.89 -5.40
N ILE A 291 -11.98 11.61 -5.51
CA ILE A 291 -11.14 11.69 -6.70
C ILE A 291 -9.77 11.11 -6.34
N PHE A 292 -9.41 9.99 -6.94
CA PHE A 292 -8.06 9.47 -6.88
C PHE A 292 -7.26 10.05 -8.05
N GLU A 293 -6.22 10.79 -7.73
CA GLU A 293 -5.33 11.43 -8.70
C GLU A 293 -3.99 10.70 -8.74
N VAL A 294 -3.62 10.22 -9.91
CA VAL A 294 -2.32 9.57 -10.19
C VAL A 294 -1.53 10.46 -11.14
N ASP A 295 -0.35 10.87 -10.72
CA ASP A 295 0.59 11.70 -11.46
C ASP A 295 1.82 10.85 -11.81
N LEU A 296 2.04 10.59 -13.12
CA LEU A 296 3.10 9.75 -13.65
C LEU A 296 3.93 10.50 -14.70
N PRO A 297 5.22 10.13 -14.89
CA PRO A 297 6.01 10.59 -16.04
C PRO A 297 5.35 10.11 -17.35
N GLY A 298 5.21 11.01 -18.32
CA GLY A 298 4.64 10.68 -19.62
C GLY A 298 4.57 11.88 -20.53
N ARG A 299 4.03 11.70 -21.74
CA ARG A 299 3.93 12.73 -22.77
C ARG A 299 2.59 12.68 -23.49
N ALA A 300 2.29 13.69 -24.30
CA ALA A 300 1.18 13.65 -25.24
C ALA A 300 1.37 12.50 -26.24
N GLY A 301 0.26 11.87 -26.58
CA GLY A 301 0.18 10.78 -27.56
C GLY A 301 0.09 11.24 -28.97
#